data_087f3d4024111cf10711cfb0f659a4b8
#
_entry.id   087f3d4024111cf10711cfb0f659a4b8
#
_cell.length_a   1.000
_cell.length_b   1.000
_cell.length_c   1.000
_cell.angle_alpha   90.00
_cell.angle_beta   90.00
_cell.angle_gamma   90.00
#
_symmetry.space_group_name_H-M   'P 1'
#
loop_
_entity.id
_entity.type
_entity.pdbx_description
1 polymer ?
#
loop_
_entity_poly.entity_id
_entity_poly.type
_entity_poly.pdbx_seq_one_letter_code
_entity_poly.pdbx_strand_id
1 'polypeptide(L)'
;VVYSTSANPTLENTPKVIVVDTENSFFCYLGGLSKDSVYYARTFAGNEMGITYGDEVRFEVDTLWEGYDLGLSVKWAHVNIGATYPEEAGDYFAWGEVSPKAEYLLANYERSGEYCFADGRKVLESQDDAATANWGGKWRMPTPSEIDELCSKCNWKWKEINGVGGYVVSNTQYGAKSIFIPLVGYKD
;
A
#
# COMPACT_ATOMS: atom_id res chain seq x y z
N VAL A 1 -12.74 -11.21 -7.80
CA VAL A 1 -13.39 -9.98 -8.27
C VAL A 1 -13.01 -9.73 -9.72
N VAL A 2 -13.93 -9.25 -10.53
CA VAL A 2 -13.70 -8.70 -11.87
C VAL A 2 -14.00 -7.22 -11.87
N TYR A 3 -13.29 -6.42 -12.67
CA TYR A 3 -13.54 -4.99 -12.78
C TYR A 3 -13.22 -4.45 -14.17
N SER A 4 -13.88 -3.37 -14.56
CA SER A 4 -13.75 -2.74 -15.88
C SER A 4 -14.18 -1.27 -15.83
N THR A 5 -13.79 -0.48 -16.82
CA THR A 5 -14.38 0.84 -17.08
C THR A 5 -15.76 0.75 -17.74
N SER A 6 -16.16 -0.43 -18.21
CA SER A 6 -17.50 -0.70 -18.74
C SER A 6 -18.36 -1.41 -17.70
N ALA A 7 -19.64 -1.09 -17.65
CA ALA A 7 -20.61 -1.75 -16.78
C ALA A 7 -20.72 -3.26 -17.07
N ASN A 8 -21.16 -4.01 -16.07
CA ASN A 8 -21.34 -5.46 -16.10
C ASN A 8 -20.05 -6.25 -16.45
N PRO A 9 -18.95 -6.08 -15.70
CA PRO A 9 -17.72 -6.84 -15.92
C PRO A 9 -17.94 -8.34 -15.70
N THR A 10 -17.31 -9.16 -16.55
CA THR A 10 -17.36 -10.63 -16.49
C THR A 10 -15.95 -11.21 -16.66
N LEU A 11 -15.77 -12.49 -16.36
CA LEU A 11 -14.50 -13.20 -16.57
C LEU A 11 -14.05 -13.28 -18.04
N GLU A 12 -14.96 -13.09 -18.97
CA GLU A 12 -14.68 -13.16 -20.40
C GLU A 12 -14.13 -11.85 -20.95
N ASN A 13 -14.53 -10.72 -20.37
CA ASN A 13 -14.26 -9.39 -20.91
C ASN A 13 -13.33 -8.53 -20.04
N THR A 14 -12.81 -9.05 -18.91
CA THR A 14 -12.02 -8.25 -17.97
C THR A 14 -10.84 -8.99 -17.35
N PRO A 15 -9.80 -8.28 -16.92
CA PRO A 15 -8.72 -8.85 -16.11
C PRO A 15 -9.28 -9.42 -14.80
N LYS A 16 -8.71 -10.54 -14.37
CA LYS A 16 -9.03 -11.15 -13.08
C LYS A 16 -8.23 -10.48 -11.98
N VAL A 17 -8.85 -10.23 -10.84
CA VAL A 17 -8.16 -9.90 -9.61
C VAL A 17 -8.25 -11.07 -8.66
N ILE A 18 -7.10 -11.46 -8.12
CA ILE A 18 -7.00 -12.53 -7.12
C ILE A 18 -7.55 -11.99 -5.80
N VAL A 19 -8.41 -12.79 -5.19
CA VAL A 19 -9.01 -12.48 -3.90
C VAL A 19 -8.13 -13.04 -2.80
N VAL A 20 -7.87 -12.23 -1.79
CA VAL A 20 -7.25 -12.71 -0.56
C VAL A 20 -8.37 -13.15 0.38
N ASP A 21 -8.48 -14.46 0.61
CA ASP A 21 -9.49 -15.04 1.46
C ASP A 21 -9.14 -14.87 2.96
N THR A 22 -10.15 -14.56 3.75
CA THR A 22 -10.15 -14.66 5.21
C THR A 22 -11.38 -15.45 5.64
N GLU A 23 -11.36 -16.13 6.77
CA GLU A 23 -12.39 -17.07 7.20
C GLU A 23 -13.85 -16.59 7.08
N ASN A 24 -14.12 -15.29 7.10
CA ASN A 24 -15.47 -14.72 7.00
C ASN A 24 -15.59 -13.49 6.08
N SER A 25 -14.50 -13.04 5.46
CA SER A 25 -14.48 -11.92 4.53
C SER A 25 -13.31 -12.04 3.58
N PHE A 26 -13.46 -11.46 2.41
CA PHE A 26 -12.35 -11.34 1.48
C PHE A 26 -12.12 -9.87 1.13
N PHE A 27 -10.91 -9.53 0.79
CA PHE A 27 -10.57 -8.24 0.21
C PHE A 27 -9.67 -8.45 -1.00
N CYS A 28 -9.71 -7.51 -1.91
CA CYS A 28 -8.80 -7.48 -3.05
C CYS A 28 -8.30 -6.06 -3.25
N TYR A 29 -7.09 -5.95 -3.77
CA TYR A 29 -6.53 -4.68 -4.21
C TYR A 29 -6.67 -4.57 -5.71
N LEU A 30 -7.16 -3.44 -6.18
CA LEU A 30 -7.27 -3.13 -7.61
C LEU A 30 -6.12 -2.18 -7.94
N GLY A 31 -5.04 -2.71 -8.55
CA GLY A 31 -3.90 -1.91 -8.97
C GLY A 31 -4.02 -1.41 -10.41
N GLY A 32 -3.16 -0.47 -10.80
CA GLY A 32 -3.08 0.03 -12.17
C GLY A 32 -4.31 0.79 -12.65
N LEU A 33 -5.13 1.31 -11.74
CA LEU A 33 -6.30 2.09 -12.08
C LEU A 33 -5.91 3.48 -12.57
N SER A 34 -6.53 3.92 -13.67
CA SER A 34 -6.34 5.26 -14.19
C SER A 34 -7.09 6.27 -13.34
N LYS A 35 -6.40 7.38 -13.05
CA LYS A 35 -6.95 8.56 -12.39
C LYS A 35 -8.17 9.10 -13.16
N ASP A 36 -9.12 9.68 -12.44
CA ASP A 36 -10.33 10.31 -12.99
C ASP A 36 -11.20 9.36 -13.84
N SER A 37 -11.05 8.06 -13.63
CA SER A 37 -11.83 7.04 -14.33
C SER A 37 -12.89 6.41 -13.44
N VAL A 38 -14.03 6.11 -14.05
CA VAL A 38 -15.11 5.34 -13.42
C VAL A 38 -14.86 3.87 -13.68
N TYR A 39 -15.00 3.07 -12.64
CA TYR A 39 -14.90 1.62 -12.70
C TYR A 39 -16.16 0.96 -12.14
N TYR A 40 -16.40 -0.25 -12.63
CA TYR A 40 -17.43 -1.16 -12.17
C TYR A 40 -16.76 -2.44 -11.71
N ALA A 41 -17.12 -2.95 -10.54
CA ALA A 41 -16.58 -4.18 -9.99
C ALA A 41 -17.70 -5.14 -9.57
N ARG A 42 -17.45 -6.43 -9.72
CA ARG A 42 -18.34 -7.50 -9.25
C ARG A 42 -17.54 -8.62 -8.61
N THR A 43 -18.08 -9.17 -7.54
CA THR A 43 -17.62 -10.47 -7.04
C THR A 43 -18.09 -11.58 -7.97
N PHE A 44 -17.43 -12.72 -7.94
CA PHE A 44 -17.91 -13.93 -8.58
C PHE A 44 -17.53 -15.16 -7.77
N ALA A 45 -18.33 -16.21 -7.90
CA ALA A 45 -18.03 -17.54 -7.43
C ALA A 45 -18.31 -18.52 -8.57
N GLY A 46 -17.50 -19.57 -8.68
CA GLY A 46 -17.66 -20.56 -9.72
C GLY A 46 -17.38 -21.98 -9.21
N ASN A 47 -18.07 -22.94 -9.79
CA ASN A 47 -17.84 -24.38 -9.63
C ASN A 47 -18.04 -25.09 -10.98
N GLU A 48 -18.04 -26.42 -10.96
CA GLU A 48 -18.25 -27.24 -12.18
C GLU A 48 -19.59 -26.98 -12.88
N MET A 49 -20.58 -26.43 -12.18
CA MET A 49 -21.92 -26.12 -12.71
C MET A 49 -22.00 -24.73 -13.38
N GLY A 50 -21.01 -23.85 -13.13
CA GLY A 50 -20.98 -22.54 -13.73
C GLY A 50 -20.48 -21.42 -12.81
N ILE A 51 -20.66 -20.18 -13.26
CA ILE A 51 -20.21 -18.97 -12.59
C ILE A 51 -21.42 -18.11 -12.24
N THR A 52 -21.42 -17.59 -11.00
CA THR A 52 -22.41 -16.62 -10.51
C THR A 52 -21.68 -15.33 -10.12
N TYR A 53 -22.28 -14.20 -10.46
CA TYR A 53 -21.76 -12.86 -10.13
C TYR A 53 -22.61 -12.22 -9.05
N GLY A 54 -21.94 -11.50 -8.14
CA GLY A 54 -22.61 -10.64 -7.17
C GLY A 54 -23.06 -9.31 -7.77
N ASP A 55 -23.59 -8.44 -6.93
CA ASP A 55 -24.04 -7.10 -7.34
C ASP A 55 -22.88 -6.26 -7.88
N GLU A 56 -23.20 -5.38 -8.82
CA GLU A 56 -22.24 -4.45 -9.40
C GLU A 56 -22.03 -3.26 -8.45
N VAL A 57 -20.78 -2.92 -8.22
CA VAL A 57 -20.40 -1.69 -7.50
C VAL A 57 -19.70 -0.75 -8.49
N ARG A 58 -20.27 0.46 -8.64
CA ARG A 58 -19.64 1.55 -9.36
C ARG A 58 -18.77 2.36 -8.40
N PHE A 59 -17.54 2.67 -8.79
CA PHE A 59 -16.66 3.55 -8.02
C PHE A 59 -15.83 4.44 -8.96
N GLU A 60 -15.35 5.54 -8.43
CA GLU A 60 -14.45 6.45 -9.11
C GLU A 60 -13.08 6.41 -8.44
N VAL A 61 -12.03 6.47 -9.24
CA VAL A 61 -10.67 6.62 -8.73
C VAL A 61 -10.46 8.09 -8.42
N ASP A 62 -10.53 8.42 -7.14
CA ASP A 62 -10.32 9.79 -6.70
C ASP A 62 -8.85 10.19 -6.87
N THR A 63 -8.65 11.46 -7.24
CA THR A 63 -7.32 12.06 -7.41
C THR A 63 -6.59 12.31 -6.10
N LEU A 64 -7.34 12.28 -5.00
CA LEU A 64 -6.82 12.45 -3.66
C LEU A 64 -6.72 11.10 -2.96
N TRP A 65 -5.68 10.35 -3.28
CA TRP A 65 -5.32 9.21 -2.48
C TRP A 65 -4.99 9.68 -1.05
N GLU A 66 -5.95 9.56 -0.17
CA GLU A 66 -5.85 10.08 1.19
C GLU A 66 -5.23 9.09 2.19
N GLY A 67 -4.90 7.87 1.76
CA GLY A 67 -4.45 6.80 2.65
C GLY A 67 -5.58 6.18 3.48
N TYR A 68 -5.22 5.17 4.25
CA TYR A 68 -6.14 4.44 5.12
C TYR A 68 -6.13 5.03 6.52
N ASP A 69 -7.34 5.35 6.98
CA ASP A 69 -7.57 5.74 8.37
C ASP A 69 -7.65 4.45 9.22
N LEU A 70 -6.66 4.26 10.07
CA LEU A 70 -6.59 3.18 11.05
C LEU A 70 -6.98 3.67 12.46
N GLY A 71 -7.57 4.87 12.58
CA GLY A 71 -7.87 5.50 13.87
C GLY A 71 -6.63 5.95 14.62
N LEU A 72 -5.57 6.27 13.92
CA LEU A 72 -4.31 6.78 14.42
C LEU A 72 -4.20 8.29 14.17
N SER A 73 -3.13 8.90 14.68
CA SER A 73 -2.90 10.35 14.50
C SER A 73 -2.74 10.76 13.04
N VAL A 74 -2.30 9.83 12.17
CA VAL A 74 -2.14 10.03 10.73
C VAL A 74 -2.74 8.86 9.93
N LYS A 75 -3.07 9.11 8.67
CA LYS A 75 -3.45 8.07 7.71
C LYS A 75 -2.20 7.40 7.14
N TRP A 76 -2.32 6.12 6.82
CA TRP A 76 -1.23 5.29 6.32
C TRP A 76 -1.44 4.91 4.85
N ALA A 77 -0.35 4.84 4.11
CA ALA A 77 -0.35 4.27 2.78
C ALA A 77 -0.64 2.76 2.85
N HIS A 78 -1.30 2.24 1.84
CA HIS A 78 -1.58 0.79 1.73
C HIS A 78 -0.57 0.07 0.83
N VAL A 79 0.36 0.78 0.21
CA VAL A 79 1.48 0.27 -0.60
C VAL A 79 2.76 0.99 -0.23
N ASN A 80 3.90 0.41 -0.58
CA ASN A 80 5.20 1.06 -0.51
C ASN A 80 5.40 2.03 -1.69
N ILE A 81 6.32 2.98 -1.55
CA ILE A 81 6.69 3.89 -2.65
C ILE A 81 7.24 3.05 -3.82
N GLY A 82 6.75 3.28 -5.04
CA GLY A 82 7.11 2.50 -6.23
C GLY A 82 6.34 1.19 -6.41
N ALA A 83 5.57 0.75 -5.41
CA ALA A 83 4.73 -0.44 -5.51
C ALA A 83 3.34 -0.14 -6.09
N THR A 84 2.79 -1.12 -6.82
CA THR A 84 1.40 -1.12 -7.30
C THR A 84 0.49 -1.90 -6.34
N TYR A 85 1.02 -2.99 -5.77
CA TYR A 85 0.30 -3.87 -4.85
C TYR A 85 0.94 -3.87 -3.46
N PRO A 86 0.16 -4.13 -2.41
CA PRO A 86 0.65 -4.07 -1.02
C PRO A 86 1.76 -5.07 -0.69
N GLU A 87 1.82 -6.19 -1.38
CA GLU A 87 2.84 -7.23 -1.19
C GLU A 87 4.16 -6.93 -1.91
N GLU A 88 4.20 -5.93 -2.77
CA GLU A 88 5.41 -5.55 -3.48
C GLU A 88 6.36 -4.74 -2.57
N ALA A 89 7.65 -4.96 -2.76
CA ALA A 89 8.69 -4.22 -2.06
C ALA A 89 8.63 -2.72 -2.33
N GLY A 90 8.26 -2.35 -3.57
CA GLY A 90 8.43 -0.99 -4.05
C GLY A 90 9.91 -0.64 -4.23
N ASP A 91 10.19 0.64 -4.20
CA ASP A 91 11.53 1.19 -4.33
C ASP A 91 12.22 1.29 -2.96
N TYR A 92 13.54 1.17 -2.98
CA TYR A 92 14.38 1.35 -1.80
C TYR A 92 15.03 2.75 -1.84
N PHE A 93 15.13 3.38 -0.69
CA PHE A 93 15.71 4.72 -0.54
C PHE A 93 16.70 4.74 0.62
N ALA A 94 17.83 5.42 0.44
CA ALA A 94 18.64 5.78 1.57
C ALA A 94 18.00 6.95 2.33
N TRP A 95 18.25 7.05 3.63
CA TRP A 95 17.65 8.07 4.46
C TRP A 95 18.01 9.48 3.98
N GLY A 96 17.01 10.30 3.67
CA GLY A 96 17.20 11.65 3.12
C GLY A 96 17.44 11.70 1.60
N GLU A 97 17.38 10.57 0.91
CA GLU A 97 17.45 10.53 -0.55
C GLU A 97 16.10 10.21 -1.16
N VAL A 98 15.78 10.85 -2.27
CA VAL A 98 14.44 10.81 -2.88
C VAL A 98 14.35 9.99 -4.16
N SER A 99 15.47 9.42 -4.60
CA SER A 99 15.57 8.57 -5.78
C SER A 99 16.16 7.21 -5.42
N PRO A 100 15.63 6.11 -5.98
CA PRO A 100 16.20 4.79 -5.77
C PRO A 100 17.56 4.64 -6.46
N LYS A 101 18.41 3.78 -5.93
CA LYS A 101 19.77 3.50 -6.44
C LYS A 101 19.93 2.01 -6.81
N ALA A 102 20.93 1.74 -7.64
CA ALA A 102 21.32 0.36 -7.95
C ALA A 102 21.97 -0.33 -6.73
N GLU A 103 22.80 0.41 -5.99
CA GLU A 103 23.54 -0.04 -4.81
C GLU A 103 23.48 1.01 -3.71
N TYR A 104 23.45 0.56 -2.45
CA TYR A 104 23.36 1.42 -1.26
C TYR A 104 24.63 1.32 -0.41
N LEU A 105 25.66 2.03 -0.85
CA LEU A 105 26.97 2.05 -0.20
C LEU A 105 27.19 3.38 0.52
N LEU A 106 27.95 3.36 1.61
CA LEU A 106 28.33 4.60 2.30
C LEU A 106 29.08 5.57 1.37
N ALA A 107 29.81 5.04 0.40
CA ALA A 107 30.57 5.84 -0.57
C ALA A 107 29.70 6.62 -1.56
N ASN A 108 28.47 6.16 -1.80
CA ASN A 108 27.51 6.84 -2.70
C ASN A 108 26.34 7.47 -1.95
N TYR A 109 26.41 7.56 -0.62
CA TYR A 109 25.40 8.22 0.20
C TYR A 109 25.56 9.75 0.12
N GLU A 110 24.58 10.42 -0.48
CA GLU A 110 24.65 11.84 -0.80
C GLU A 110 24.43 12.76 0.40
N ARG A 111 23.83 12.26 1.49
CA ARG A 111 23.44 13.02 2.69
C ARG A 111 24.30 12.73 3.91
N SER A 112 25.48 12.21 3.74
CA SER A 112 26.36 11.79 4.85
C SER A 112 26.74 12.90 5.84
N GLY A 113 26.64 14.17 5.43
CA GLY A 113 26.90 15.33 6.28
C GLY A 113 25.66 15.95 6.92
N GLU A 114 24.46 15.59 6.45
CA GLU A 114 23.19 16.24 6.85
C GLU A 114 22.32 15.36 7.74
N TYR A 115 22.27 14.04 7.45
CA TYR A 115 21.44 13.07 8.15
C TYR A 115 22.30 11.95 8.74
N CYS A 116 23.14 12.27 9.68
CA CYS A 116 23.99 11.30 10.35
C CYS A 116 23.64 11.19 11.85
N PHE A 117 24.17 10.19 12.53
CA PHE A 117 23.96 10.01 13.97
C PHE A 117 24.34 11.22 14.80
N ALA A 118 25.23 12.06 14.30
CA ALA A 118 25.76 13.21 15.04
C ALA A 118 24.80 14.43 15.09
N ASP A 119 23.89 14.58 14.10
CA ASP A 119 22.95 15.71 14.08
C ASP A 119 21.64 15.43 14.83
N GLY A 120 21.36 14.17 15.16
CA GLY A 120 20.19 13.74 15.91
C GLY A 120 18.85 13.95 15.19
N ARG A 121 18.84 14.24 13.91
CA ARG A 121 17.62 14.43 13.13
C ARG A 121 16.86 13.14 12.97
N LYS A 122 15.60 13.14 13.36
CA LYS A 122 14.68 12.00 13.33
C LYS A 122 13.54 12.18 12.30
N VAL A 123 13.46 13.34 11.69
CA VAL A 123 12.41 13.70 10.71
C VAL A 123 13.10 14.38 9.55
N LEU A 124 12.75 13.96 8.34
CA LEU A 124 13.27 14.51 7.10
C LEU A 124 12.60 15.86 6.78
N GLU A 125 13.34 16.74 6.15
CA GLU A 125 12.77 17.92 5.51
C GLU A 125 12.03 17.49 4.23
N SER A 126 10.98 18.23 3.83
CA SER A 126 10.11 17.82 2.72
C SER A 126 10.83 17.57 1.39
N GLN A 127 11.91 18.29 1.14
CA GLN A 127 12.75 18.14 -0.06
C GLN A 127 13.58 16.85 -0.07
N ASP A 128 13.84 16.28 1.11
CA ASP A 128 14.66 15.10 1.33
C ASP A 128 13.81 13.87 1.74
N ASP A 129 12.50 14.02 1.68
CA ASP A 129 11.52 13.00 2.02
C ASP A 129 11.04 12.26 0.77
N ALA A 130 11.37 10.96 0.67
CA ALA A 130 11.03 10.15 -0.50
C ALA A 130 9.52 10.07 -0.76
N ALA A 131 8.69 10.02 0.28
CA ALA A 131 7.23 9.97 0.11
C ALA A 131 6.71 11.31 -0.42
N THR A 132 7.20 12.43 0.09
CA THR A 132 6.87 13.76 -0.42
C THR A 132 7.29 13.93 -1.88
N ALA A 133 8.50 13.52 -2.22
CA ALA A 133 9.04 13.68 -3.57
C ALA A 133 8.32 12.82 -4.63
N ASN A 134 7.97 11.55 -4.28
CA ASN A 134 7.40 10.61 -5.24
C ASN A 134 5.87 10.66 -5.30
N TRP A 135 5.19 10.95 -4.19
CA TRP A 135 3.72 11.01 -4.14
C TRP A 135 3.18 12.43 -4.06
N GLY A 136 3.99 13.38 -3.60
CA GLY A 136 3.58 14.78 -3.47
C GLY A 136 2.56 15.02 -2.35
N GLY A 137 1.96 16.22 -2.38
CA GLY A 137 0.85 16.58 -1.53
C GLY A 137 1.19 16.57 -0.03
N LYS A 138 0.44 15.76 0.73
CA LYS A 138 0.57 15.64 2.18
C LYS A 138 1.35 14.38 2.63
N TRP A 139 1.83 13.60 1.67
CA TRP A 139 2.59 12.39 1.95
C TRP A 139 3.98 12.71 2.45
N ARG A 140 4.41 12.00 3.45
CA ARG A 140 5.75 12.05 4.03
C ARG A 140 6.10 10.75 4.72
N MET A 141 7.37 10.53 5.00
CA MET A 141 7.81 9.43 5.84
C MET A 141 7.24 9.60 7.27
N PRO A 142 6.86 8.51 7.93
CA PRO A 142 6.35 8.57 9.30
C PRO A 142 7.45 8.95 10.28
N THR A 143 7.07 9.65 11.34
CA THR A 143 7.94 9.95 12.46
C THR A 143 8.09 8.72 13.38
N PRO A 144 9.14 8.65 14.23
CA PRO A 144 9.28 7.58 15.22
C PRO A 144 8.05 7.41 16.11
N SER A 145 7.44 8.50 16.57
CA SER A 145 6.25 8.45 17.41
C SER A 145 5.01 7.90 16.69
N GLU A 146 4.88 8.13 15.40
CA GLU A 146 3.80 7.56 14.58
C GLU A 146 4.00 6.05 14.31
N ILE A 147 5.26 5.62 14.15
CA ILE A 147 5.60 4.18 14.10
C ILE A 147 5.28 3.52 15.44
N ASP A 148 5.66 4.13 16.57
CA ASP A 148 5.35 3.63 17.92
C ASP A 148 3.84 3.54 18.14
N GLU A 149 3.08 4.52 17.63
CA GLU A 149 1.63 4.51 17.68
C GLU A 149 1.05 3.36 16.86
N LEU A 150 1.51 3.15 15.61
CA LEU A 150 1.10 2.04 14.76
C LEU A 150 1.37 0.68 15.44
N CYS A 151 2.56 0.52 16.01
CA CYS A 151 2.96 -0.71 16.69
C CYS A 151 2.13 -0.98 17.97
N SER A 152 1.81 0.06 18.73
CA SER A 152 1.16 -0.10 20.04
C SER A 152 -0.37 -0.14 19.98
N LYS A 153 -0.99 0.52 19.01
CA LYS A 153 -2.45 0.63 18.91
C LYS A 153 -3.12 -0.29 17.89
N CYS A 154 -2.34 -0.91 17.01
CA CYS A 154 -2.86 -1.81 16.00
C CYS A 154 -2.58 -3.29 16.31
N ASN A 155 -3.44 -4.16 15.79
CA ASN A 155 -3.25 -5.60 15.79
C ASN A 155 -2.40 -5.99 14.58
N TRP A 156 -1.39 -6.80 14.80
CA TRP A 156 -0.46 -7.30 13.80
C TRP A 156 -0.68 -8.79 13.61
N LYS A 157 -1.23 -9.20 12.46
CA LYS A 157 -1.48 -10.60 12.13
C LYS A 157 -0.60 -11.01 10.96
N TRP A 158 0.23 -12.04 11.17
CA TRP A 158 1.02 -12.63 10.10
C TRP A 158 0.12 -13.17 8.99
N LYS A 159 0.48 -12.89 7.75
CA LYS A 159 -0.18 -13.39 6.55
C LYS A 159 0.82 -13.51 5.40
N GLU A 160 0.53 -14.44 4.48
CA GLU A 160 1.18 -14.52 3.18
C GLU A 160 0.21 -14.07 2.10
N ILE A 161 0.65 -13.18 1.21
CA ILE A 161 -0.11 -12.69 0.06
C ILE A 161 0.74 -12.90 -1.18
N ASN A 162 0.24 -13.66 -2.15
CA ASN A 162 0.92 -13.97 -3.41
C ASN A 162 2.37 -14.48 -3.22
N GLY A 163 2.62 -15.30 -2.20
CA GLY A 163 3.94 -15.84 -1.88
C GLY A 163 4.85 -14.87 -1.10
N VAL A 164 4.38 -13.69 -0.74
CA VAL A 164 5.12 -12.72 0.08
C VAL A 164 4.58 -12.70 1.50
N GLY A 165 5.42 -13.08 2.46
CA GLY A 165 5.10 -13.02 3.89
C GLY A 165 5.11 -11.59 4.41
N GLY A 166 4.24 -11.28 5.37
CA GLY A 166 4.15 -9.96 5.96
C GLY A 166 3.12 -9.88 7.08
N TYR A 167 2.79 -8.67 7.48
CA TYR A 167 1.80 -8.43 8.52
C TYR A 167 0.61 -7.62 7.99
N VAL A 168 -0.60 -8.14 8.20
CA VAL A 168 -1.82 -7.35 8.12
C VAL A 168 -1.93 -6.54 9.43
N VAL A 169 -1.95 -5.24 9.29
CA VAL A 169 -2.03 -4.29 10.40
C VAL A 169 -3.39 -3.61 10.37
N SER A 170 -4.15 -3.76 11.45
CA SER A 170 -5.52 -3.26 11.54
C SER A 170 -5.85 -2.77 12.95
N ASN A 171 -6.79 -1.82 13.02
CA ASN A 171 -7.38 -1.41 14.29
C ASN A 171 -8.87 -1.71 14.26
N THR A 172 -9.29 -2.75 14.97
CA THR A 172 -10.67 -3.26 14.98
C THR A 172 -11.70 -2.29 15.54
N GLN A 173 -11.28 -1.26 16.25
CA GLN A 173 -12.18 -0.23 16.78
C GLN A 173 -12.61 0.80 15.73
N TYR A 174 -11.89 0.89 14.59
CA TYR A 174 -12.08 1.92 13.55
C TYR A 174 -12.50 1.38 12.18
N GLY A 175 -13.13 0.20 12.15
CA GLY A 175 -13.69 -0.37 10.93
C GLY A 175 -12.82 -1.45 10.26
N ALA A 176 -13.19 -1.83 9.04
CA ALA A 176 -12.59 -2.96 8.34
C ALA A 176 -11.31 -2.66 7.55
N LYS A 177 -10.75 -1.43 7.66
CA LYS A 177 -9.55 -1.07 6.91
C LYS A 177 -8.30 -1.65 7.56
N SER A 178 -7.43 -2.18 6.72
CA SER A 178 -6.12 -2.70 7.12
C SER A 178 -5.08 -2.37 6.05
N ILE A 179 -3.83 -2.31 6.45
CA ILE A 179 -2.69 -2.25 5.53
C ILE A 179 -1.91 -3.55 5.63
N PHE A 180 -1.20 -3.90 4.56
CA PHE A 180 -0.26 -5.01 4.58
C PHE A 180 1.17 -4.46 4.53
N ILE A 181 2.01 -4.90 5.46
CA ILE A 181 3.42 -4.55 5.51
C ILE A 181 4.22 -5.79 5.13
N PRO A 182 4.75 -5.85 3.90
CA PRO A 182 5.50 -7.01 3.44
C PRO A 182 6.88 -7.08 4.08
N LEU A 183 7.37 -8.29 4.36
CA LEU A 183 8.73 -8.53 4.78
C LEU A 183 9.63 -8.76 3.55
N VAL A 184 10.08 -7.69 2.96
CA VAL A 184 10.84 -7.69 1.71
C VAL A 184 12.34 -7.41 1.91
N GLY A 185 12.78 -7.32 3.16
CA GLY A 185 14.18 -7.14 3.51
C GLY A 185 14.71 -5.71 3.27
N TYR A 186 16.00 -5.63 3.04
CA TYR A 186 16.73 -4.41 2.71
C TYR A 186 17.63 -4.69 1.49
N LYS A 187 18.12 -3.64 0.87
CA LYS A 187 19.02 -3.71 -0.29
C LYS A 187 20.37 -3.14 0.10
N ASP A 188 21.42 -3.92 -0.14
CA ASP A 188 22.83 -3.50 -0.03
C ASP A 188 23.26 -2.73 -1.28
#